data_5c8644013d6a4a162e09879d7ac1bec0
#
_entry.id   5c8644013d6a4a162e09879d7ac1bec0
#
_cell.length_a   1.000
_cell.length_b   1.000
_cell.length_c   1.000
_cell.angle_alpha   90.00
_cell.angle_beta   90.00
_cell.angle_gamma   90.00
#
_symmetry.space_group_name_H-M   'P 1'
#
loop_
_entity.id
_entity.type
_entity.pdbx_description
1 polymer ?
#
loop_
_entity_poly.entity_id
_entity_poly.type
_entity_poly.pdbx_seq_one_letter_code
_entity_poly.pdbx_strand_id
1 'polypeptide(L)'
;MKTRQTKHSSLFLMELLIAILFFILASAICVHFFVQSHLLEQDSINLNHATNAATSAAEIFLSEESPSFEKFFCDGYNVKNGYLYFYDENWELCDSSQAKYTVFLQWREDDTIRTCHINVSSAEESLYALTVKKHVTKEAL
;
A
#
# COMPACT_ATOMS: atom_id res chain seq x y z
N MET A 1 12.80 -68.23 23.44
CA MET A 1 13.05 -66.84 23.88
C MET A 1 13.43 -65.93 22.75
N LYS A 2 12.59 -65.74 21.74
CA LYS A 2 12.93 -64.88 20.59
C LYS A 2 11.83 -63.88 20.16
N THR A 3 10.84 -63.67 21.00
CA THR A 3 9.68 -62.82 20.60
C THR A 3 9.56 -61.50 21.38
N ARG A 4 10.46 -61.17 22.29
CA ARG A 4 10.43 -59.92 23.07
C ARG A 4 11.21 -58.76 22.44
N GLN A 5 12.22 -59.03 21.61
CA GLN A 5 13.03 -57.96 21.01
C GLN A 5 12.36 -57.24 19.81
N THR A 6 11.46 -57.91 19.11
CA THR A 6 10.77 -57.31 17.97
C THR A 6 9.72 -56.27 18.34
N LYS A 7 9.10 -56.36 19.54
CA LYS A 7 8.11 -55.39 20.02
C LYS A 7 8.70 -54.04 20.41
N HIS A 8 9.89 -54.02 21.00
CA HIS A 8 10.58 -52.76 21.33
C HIS A 8 11.08 -52.02 20.11
N SER A 9 11.55 -52.70 19.10
CA SER A 9 11.99 -52.09 17.84
C SER A 9 10.82 -51.49 17.07
N SER A 10 9.66 -52.12 17.06
CA SER A 10 8.45 -51.61 16.38
C SER A 10 7.88 -50.38 17.08
N LEU A 11 7.89 -50.32 18.41
CA LEU A 11 7.45 -49.14 19.19
C LEU A 11 8.37 -47.95 18.96
N PHE A 12 9.70 -48.15 18.95
CA PHE A 12 10.67 -47.10 18.66
C PHE A 12 10.50 -46.54 17.24
N LEU A 13 10.23 -47.41 16.26
CA LEU A 13 10.05 -47.00 14.88
C LEU A 13 8.74 -46.17 14.70
N MET A 14 7.70 -46.54 15.44
CA MET A 14 6.43 -45.80 15.45
C MET A 14 6.58 -44.43 16.13
N GLU A 15 7.32 -44.34 17.20
CA GLU A 15 7.66 -43.08 17.89
C GLU A 15 8.45 -42.13 16.97
N LEU A 16 9.44 -42.69 16.24
CA LEU A 16 10.23 -41.93 15.28
C LEU A 16 9.36 -41.38 14.15
N LEU A 17 8.44 -42.18 13.61
CA LEU A 17 7.52 -41.76 12.54
C LEU A 17 6.61 -40.62 13.01
N ILE A 18 6.09 -40.72 14.23
CA ILE A 18 5.25 -39.67 14.81
C ILE A 18 6.07 -38.39 15.00
N ALA A 19 7.29 -38.48 15.51
CA ALA A 19 8.17 -37.32 15.68
C ALA A 19 8.48 -36.62 14.34
N ILE A 20 8.77 -37.37 13.28
CA ILE A 20 8.99 -36.84 11.93
C ILE A 20 7.73 -36.18 11.40
N LEU A 21 6.56 -36.81 11.59
CA LEU A 21 5.28 -36.24 11.16
C LEU A 21 5.01 -34.87 11.83
N PHE A 22 5.20 -34.78 13.14
CA PHE A 22 5.08 -33.50 13.86
C PHE A 22 6.07 -32.45 13.38
N PHE A 23 7.30 -32.84 13.09
CA PHE A 23 8.32 -31.93 12.58
C PHE A 23 7.94 -31.37 11.20
N ILE A 24 7.43 -32.21 10.29
CA ILE A 24 6.97 -31.79 8.96
C ILE A 24 5.80 -30.81 9.11
N LEU A 25 4.81 -31.11 9.95
CA LEU A 25 3.67 -30.21 10.18
C LEU A 25 4.09 -28.87 10.77
N ALA A 26 4.97 -28.86 11.77
CA ALA A 26 5.49 -27.65 12.37
C ALA A 26 6.27 -26.79 11.35
N SER A 27 7.09 -27.42 10.53
CA SER A 27 7.85 -26.74 9.46
C SER A 27 6.91 -26.10 8.41
N ALA A 28 5.87 -26.80 8.00
CA ALA A 28 4.90 -26.28 7.04
C ALA A 28 4.17 -25.04 7.58
N ILE A 29 3.79 -25.05 8.86
CA ILE A 29 3.15 -23.91 9.54
C ILE A 29 4.11 -22.72 9.60
N CYS A 30 5.37 -22.94 9.97
CA CYS A 30 6.39 -21.87 10.03
C CYS A 30 6.60 -21.22 8.66
N VAL A 31 6.70 -21.99 7.58
CA VAL A 31 6.85 -21.47 6.23
C VAL A 31 5.62 -20.64 5.83
N HIS A 32 4.43 -21.11 6.16
CA HIS A 32 3.19 -20.38 5.86
C HIS A 32 3.15 -19.01 6.55
N PHE A 33 3.48 -18.94 7.82
CA PHE A 33 3.57 -17.67 8.55
C PHE A 33 4.65 -16.73 8.00
N PHE A 34 5.78 -17.28 7.59
CA PHE A 34 6.86 -16.49 6.99
C PHE A 34 6.42 -15.82 5.69
N VAL A 35 5.76 -16.57 4.79
CA VAL A 35 5.22 -16.02 3.54
C VAL A 35 4.17 -14.94 3.81
N GLN A 36 3.24 -15.17 4.72
CA GLN A 36 2.23 -14.19 5.07
C GLN A 36 2.83 -12.90 5.67
N SER A 37 3.84 -13.04 6.54
CA SER A 37 4.56 -11.90 7.10
C SER A 37 5.22 -11.06 6.03
N HIS A 38 5.84 -11.70 5.03
CA HIS A 38 6.50 -10.98 3.93
C HIS A 38 5.50 -10.23 3.04
N LEU A 39 4.34 -10.81 2.75
CA LEU A 39 3.28 -10.13 2.00
C LEU A 39 2.75 -8.91 2.76
N LEU A 40 2.51 -9.04 4.05
CA LEU A 40 2.03 -7.95 4.91
C LEU A 40 3.06 -6.81 5.01
N GLU A 41 4.34 -7.12 5.00
CA GLU A 41 5.43 -6.13 4.95
C GLU A 41 5.35 -5.29 3.66
N GLN A 42 5.18 -5.93 2.50
CA GLN A 42 5.05 -5.24 1.22
C GLN A 42 3.83 -4.31 1.18
N ASP A 43 2.69 -4.78 1.69
CA ASP A 43 1.47 -3.97 1.77
C ASP A 43 1.66 -2.76 2.70
N SER A 44 2.35 -2.93 3.82
CA SER A 44 2.68 -1.85 4.74
C SER A 44 3.61 -0.80 4.12
N ILE A 45 4.61 -1.22 3.35
CA ILE A 45 5.53 -0.34 2.63
C ILE A 45 4.74 0.46 1.58
N ASN A 46 3.92 -0.19 0.79
CA ASN A 46 3.10 0.46 -0.23
C ASN A 46 2.12 1.46 0.37
N LEU A 47 1.47 1.11 1.48
CA LEU A 47 0.57 2.02 2.19
C LEU A 47 1.30 3.23 2.75
N ASN A 48 2.52 3.06 3.26
CA ASN A 48 3.34 4.16 3.76
C ASN A 48 3.72 5.14 2.62
N HIS A 49 4.14 4.63 1.48
CA HIS A 49 4.40 5.45 0.29
C HIS A 49 3.14 6.18 -0.21
N ALA A 50 2.01 5.48 -0.27
CA ALA A 50 0.73 6.06 -0.66
C ALA A 50 0.31 7.19 0.29
N THR A 51 0.45 6.98 1.59
CA THR A 51 0.15 7.99 2.62
C THR A 51 1.07 9.20 2.48
N ASN A 52 2.37 9.00 2.29
CA ASN A 52 3.33 10.08 2.10
C ASN A 52 3.02 10.90 0.83
N ALA A 53 2.71 10.25 -0.28
CA ALA A 53 2.32 10.93 -1.52
C ALA A 53 1.04 11.76 -1.34
N ALA A 54 0.02 11.20 -0.69
CA ALA A 54 -1.22 11.90 -0.41
C ALA A 54 -1.01 13.08 0.55
N THR A 55 -0.19 12.91 1.59
CA THR A 55 0.11 13.98 2.57
C THR A 55 0.88 15.10 1.91
N SER A 56 1.89 14.81 1.10
CA SER A 56 2.64 15.83 0.37
C SER A 56 1.74 16.63 -0.58
N ALA A 57 0.84 15.97 -1.27
CA ALA A 57 -0.15 16.63 -2.14
C ALA A 57 -1.11 17.52 -1.32
N ALA A 58 -1.54 17.06 -0.14
CA ALA A 58 -2.39 17.83 0.77
C ALA A 58 -1.68 19.08 1.33
N GLU A 59 -0.41 18.96 1.70
CA GLU A 59 0.40 20.09 2.19
C GLU A 59 0.56 21.17 1.12
N ILE A 60 0.82 20.78 -0.13
CA ILE A 60 0.89 21.71 -1.25
C ILE A 60 -0.45 22.42 -1.45
N PHE A 61 -1.55 21.68 -1.42
CA PHE A 61 -2.88 22.25 -1.54
C PHE A 61 -3.20 23.25 -0.42
N LEU A 62 -2.76 22.98 0.80
CA LEU A 62 -2.98 23.86 1.96
C LEU A 62 -2.08 25.09 1.97
N SER A 63 -0.85 24.97 1.47
CA SER A 63 0.15 26.05 1.50
C SER A 63 -0.12 27.15 0.48
N GLU A 64 -0.76 26.86 -0.64
CA GLU A 64 -0.95 27.81 -1.73
C GLU A 64 -2.33 28.48 -1.71
N GLU A 65 -2.36 29.79 -1.93
CA GLU A 65 -3.62 30.56 -2.10
C GLU A 65 -4.26 30.27 -3.47
N SER A 66 -3.44 30.03 -4.49
CA SER A 66 -3.87 29.64 -5.82
C SER A 66 -3.30 28.26 -6.15
N PRO A 67 -4.11 27.29 -6.59
CA PRO A 67 -3.64 25.92 -6.86
C PRO A 67 -2.85 25.88 -8.16
N SER A 68 -1.60 26.40 -8.14
CA SER A 68 -0.64 26.18 -9.22
C SER A 68 0.17 24.93 -8.96
N PHE A 69 -0.51 23.77 -8.96
CA PHE A 69 0.14 22.46 -8.85
C PHE A 69 1.18 22.21 -9.95
N GLU A 70 1.07 22.91 -11.08
CA GLU A 70 2.06 22.88 -12.17
C GLU A 70 3.49 23.23 -11.72
N LYS A 71 3.63 24.03 -10.66
CA LYS A 71 4.91 24.49 -10.16
C LYS A 71 5.65 23.45 -9.29
N PHE A 72 4.90 22.55 -8.69
CA PHE A 72 5.41 21.53 -7.76
C PHE A 72 5.44 20.13 -8.34
N PHE A 73 4.59 19.88 -9.31
CA PHE A 73 4.45 18.59 -9.97
C PHE A 73 4.66 18.77 -11.47
N CYS A 74 5.92 18.83 -11.87
CA CYS A 74 6.32 19.14 -13.25
C CYS A 74 5.77 18.13 -14.29
N ASP A 75 5.40 16.92 -13.87
CA ASP A 75 5.06 15.79 -14.75
C ASP A 75 3.62 15.26 -14.57
N GLY A 76 2.72 16.07 -13.99
CA GLY A 76 1.31 15.69 -13.81
C GLY A 76 0.48 15.91 -15.08
N TYR A 77 -0.38 14.95 -15.39
CA TYR A 77 -1.37 15.10 -16.44
C TYR A 77 -2.55 15.94 -15.94
N ASN A 78 -2.82 17.06 -16.60
CA ASN A 78 -3.94 17.94 -16.28
C ASN A 78 -5.25 17.25 -16.73
N VAL A 79 -6.12 16.98 -15.77
CA VAL A 79 -7.46 16.43 -15.99
C VAL A 79 -8.47 17.49 -15.57
N LYS A 80 -9.65 17.49 -16.15
CA LYS A 80 -10.70 18.47 -15.86
C LYS A 80 -10.94 18.61 -14.35
N ASN A 81 -10.50 19.74 -13.75
CA ASN A 81 -10.50 20.04 -12.31
C ASN A 81 -9.62 19.14 -11.44
N GLY A 82 -8.49 18.66 -11.98
CA GLY A 82 -7.60 17.80 -11.21
C GLY A 82 -6.27 17.53 -11.87
N TYR A 83 -5.43 16.80 -11.17
CA TYR A 83 -4.14 16.31 -11.67
C TYR A 83 -4.03 14.82 -11.42
N LEU A 84 -3.32 14.15 -12.33
CA LEU A 84 -3.06 12.72 -12.29
C LEU A 84 -1.55 12.50 -12.36
N TYR A 85 -1.01 11.77 -11.39
CA TYR A 85 0.40 11.41 -11.31
C TYR A 85 0.52 9.91 -11.36
N PHE A 86 1.54 9.44 -12.08
CA PHE A 86 1.84 8.03 -12.24
C PHE A 86 3.16 7.69 -11.57
N TYR A 87 3.17 6.59 -10.81
CA TYR A 87 4.34 6.06 -10.12
C TYR A 87 4.56 4.61 -10.53
N ASP A 88 5.81 4.25 -10.71
CA ASP A 88 6.23 2.87 -10.98
C ASP A 88 6.22 2.00 -9.72
N GLU A 89 6.76 0.80 -9.81
CA GLU A 89 6.83 -0.11 -8.66
C GLU A 89 7.80 0.35 -7.55
N ASN A 90 8.75 1.25 -7.87
CA ASN A 90 9.69 1.84 -6.90
C ASN A 90 9.19 3.18 -6.33
N TRP A 91 7.96 3.59 -6.65
CA TRP A 91 7.39 4.87 -6.29
C TRP A 91 8.14 6.07 -6.90
N GLU A 92 8.75 5.88 -8.07
CA GLU A 92 9.31 6.95 -8.88
C GLU A 92 8.28 7.44 -9.92
N LEU A 93 8.29 8.74 -10.20
CA LEU A 93 7.41 9.32 -11.21
C LEU A 93 7.72 8.72 -12.59
N CYS A 94 6.69 8.26 -13.28
CA CYS A 94 6.80 7.61 -14.58
C CYS A 94 5.65 7.99 -15.52
N ASP A 95 5.74 7.54 -16.76
CA ASP A 95 4.66 7.67 -17.74
C ASP A 95 3.52 6.67 -17.45
N SER A 96 2.33 6.99 -17.95
CA SER A 96 1.14 6.16 -17.78
C SER A 96 1.28 4.71 -18.25
N SER A 97 2.21 4.45 -19.19
CA SER A 97 2.49 3.11 -19.73
C SER A 97 3.24 2.19 -18.74
N GLN A 98 3.97 2.76 -17.79
CA GLN A 98 4.76 2.05 -16.78
C GLN A 98 4.16 2.17 -15.37
N ALA A 99 3.02 2.81 -15.27
CA ALA A 99 2.38 3.10 -14.00
C ALA A 99 1.87 1.84 -13.30
N LYS A 100 2.31 1.66 -12.05
CA LYS A 100 1.76 0.69 -11.11
C LYS A 100 0.83 1.35 -10.11
N TYR A 101 1.14 2.59 -9.72
CA TYR A 101 0.34 3.39 -8.80
C TYR A 101 -0.06 4.71 -9.44
N THR A 102 -1.23 5.19 -9.06
CA THR A 102 -1.79 6.43 -9.57
C THR A 102 -2.25 7.30 -8.42
N VAL A 103 -1.84 8.55 -8.42
CA VAL A 103 -2.31 9.57 -7.48
C VAL A 103 -3.22 10.54 -8.22
N PHE A 104 -4.48 10.54 -7.88
CA PHE A 104 -5.49 11.41 -8.44
C PHE A 104 -5.89 12.50 -7.45
N LEU A 105 -5.70 13.75 -7.85
CA LEU A 105 -6.12 14.93 -7.10
C LEU A 105 -7.28 15.58 -7.83
N GLN A 106 -8.38 15.81 -7.13
CA GLN A 106 -9.52 16.55 -7.64
C GLN A 106 -9.95 17.60 -6.62
N TRP A 107 -10.08 18.85 -7.05
CA TRP A 107 -10.57 19.89 -6.17
C TRP A 107 -11.90 20.48 -6.64
N ARG A 108 -12.64 20.96 -5.68
CA ARG A 108 -13.90 21.68 -5.86
C ARG A 108 -13.88 22.93 -5.00
N GLU A 109 -14.31 24.02 -5.57
CA GLU A 109 -14.50 25.29 -4.86
C GLU A 109 -16.01 25.51 -4.68
N ASP A 110 -16.42 25.72 -3.43
CA ASP A 110 -17.79 25.99 -3.04
C ASP A 110 -17.78 27.19 -2.12
N ASP A 111 -18.12 28.36 -2.69
CA ASP A 111 -18.19 29.68 -2.08
C ASP A 111 -16.90 30.10 -1.32
N THR A 112 -16.75 29.72 -0.06
CA THR A 112 -15.62 30.07 0.82
C THR A 112 -14.77 28.85 1.18
N ILE A 113 -15.15 27.66 0.74
CA ILE A 113 -14.45 26.42 1.08
C ILE A 113 -13.96 25.76 -0.21
N ARG A 114 -12.65 25.53 -0.25
CA ARG A 114 -12.03 24.70 -1.27
C ARG A 114 -11.77 23.31 -0.70
N THR A 115 -12.32 22.30 -1.35
CA THR A 115 -12.15 20.88 -0.95
C THR A 115 -11.31 20.16 -1.99
N CYS A 116 -10.28 19.45 -1.56
CA CYS A 116 -9.46 18.58 -2.40
C CYS A 116 -9.64 17.12 -1.98
N HIS A 117 -9.96 16.28 -2.94
CA HIS A 117 -9.99 14.84 -2.79
C HIS A 117 -8.72 14.26 -3.43
N ILE A 118 -7.97 13.53 -2.65
CA ILE A 118 -6.74 12.87 -3.07
C ILE A 118 -6.97 11.38 -2.95
N ASN A 119 -6.80 10.65 -4.03
CA ASN A 119 -6.93 9.19 -4.05
C ASN A 119 -5.65 8.58 -4.61
N VAL A 120 -5.06 7.67 -3.87
CA VAL A 120 -3.92 6.86 -4.29
C VAL A 120 -4.40 5.44 -4.52
N SER A 121 -4.25 4.97 -5.74
CA SER A 121 -4.70 3.65 -6.16
C SER A 121 -3.60 2.86 -6.87
N SER A 122 -3.65 1.57 -6.71
CA SER A 122 -2.99 0.59 -7.57
C SER A 122 -3.93 0.23 -8.73
N ALA A 123 -3.47 -0.57 -9.70
CA ALA A 123 -4.29 -1.03 -10.81
C ALA A 123 -5.56 -1.81 -10.37
N GLU A 124 -5.55 -2.40 -9.19
CA GLU A 124 -6.59 -3.29 -8.70
C GLU A 124 -7.46 -2.67 -7.59
N GLU A 125 -6.90 -1.77 -6.76
CA GLU A 125 -7.64 -1.20 -5.63
C GLU A 125 -7.14 0.18 -5.19
N SER A 126 -8.01 0.90 -4.45
CA SER A 126 -7.64 2.14 -3.78
C SER A 126 -6.84 1.82 -2.52
N LEU A 127 -5.59 2.31 -2.46
CA LEU A 127 -4.69 2.10 -1.33
C LEU A 127 -4.95 3.10 -0.20
N TYR A 128 -5.15 4.36 -0.57
CA TYR A 128 -5.34 5.44 0.40
C TYR A 128 -6.15 6.58 -0.20
N ALA A 129 -7.07 7.14 0.57
CA ALA A 129 -7.85 8.31 0.18
C ALA A 129 -7.85 9.36 1.30
N LEU A 130 -7.63 10.62 0.92
CA LEU A 130 -7.59 11.76 1.83
C LEU A 130 -8.46 12.89 1.28
N THR A 131 -9.25 13.52 2.15
CA THR A 131 -10.01 14.72 1.80
C THR A 131 -9.55 15.88 2.66
N VAL A 132 -9.12 16.96 2.01
CA VAL A 132 -8.63 18.16 2.69
C VAL A 132 -9.53 19.34 2.34
N LYS A 133 -9.81 20.17 3.32
CA LYS A 133 -10.62 21.38 3.16
C LYS A 133 -9.81 22.60 3.60
N LYS A 134 -9.88 23.68 2.80
CA LYS A 134 -9.28 24.96 3.09
C LYS A 134 -10.33 26.05 2.98
N HIS A 135 -10.34 26.95 3.95
CA HIS A 135 -11.14 28.18 3.88
C HIS A 135 -10.41 29.21 2.99
N VAL A 136 -11.09 29.71 1.99
CA VAL A 136 -10.57 30.74 1.08
C VAL A 136 -11.29 32.04 1.40
N THR A 137 -10.53 33.02 1.88
CA THR A 137 -11.08 34.39 2.07
C THR A 137 -11.22 35.01 0.68
N LYS A 138 -12.44 35.30 0.23
CA LYS A 138 -12.61 36.19 -0.92
C LYS A 138 -12.15 37.58 -0.45
N GLU A 139 -10.97 38.03 -0.91
CA GLU A 139 -10.67 39.46 -0.82
C GLU A 139 -11.78 40.19 -1.58
N ALA A 140 -12.50 41.01 -0.83
CA ALA A 140 -13.45 41.95 -1.40
C ALA A 140 -12.66 42.90 -2.31
N LEU A 141 -12.93 42.83 -3.60
CA LEU A 141 -12.58 43.86 -4.57
C LEU A 141 -13.37 45.13 -4.27
#